data_95ed1cb82c30f8ac67173ef1d9490374
#
_entry.id   95ed1cb82c30f8ac67173ef1d9490374
#
_cell.length_a   1.000
_cell.length_b   1.000
_cell.length_c   1.000
_cell.angle_alpha   90.00
_cell.angle_beta   90.00
_cell.angle_gamma   90.00
#
_symmetry.space_group_name_H-M   'P 1'
#
loop_
_entity.id
_entity.type
_entity.pdbx_description
1 polymer ?
#
loop_
_entity_poly.entity_id
_entity_poly.type
_entity_poly.pdbx_seq_one_letter_code
_entity_poly.pdbx_strand_id
1 'polypeptide(L)'
;MEITQQEWVKLVFLNGVPFYNQYAGMNQPLTREINSFDQYNGHPAPMGPGQENGTSGRYHYHMEPFWLTQNHGKNGLIGFLLDGFPVYGPQESGRTINSSDLDDYHGHSHATSDFPDGIYHYHTTADDPYLNGSGYYGTPGTVSQ
;
A
#
# COMPACT_ATOMS: atom_id res chain seq x y z
N MET A 1 -19.20 -10.60 9.38
CA MET A 1 -17.80 -10.82 9.83
C MET A 1 -17.21 -9.46 10.16
N GLU A 2 -16.91 -9.18 11.42
CA GLU A 2 -16.17 -7.97 11.77
C GLU A 2 -14.74 -8.13 11.29
N ILE A 3 -14.31 -7.30 10.35
CA ILE A 3 -12.91 -7.22 9.93
C ILE A 3 -12.18 -6.52 11.08
N THR A 4 -11.31 -7.24 11.75
CA THR A 4 -10.50 -6.67 12.83
C THR A 4 -9.54 -5.62 12.26
N GLN A 5 -9.19 -4.60 13.03
CA GLN A 5 -8.22 -3.56 12.60
C GLN A 5 -6.89 -4.16 12.12
N GLN A 6 -6.56 -5.35 12.58
CA GLN A 6 -5.36 -6.11 12.18
C GLN A 6 -5.38 -6.53 10.71
N GLU A 7 -6.57 -6.68 10.10
CA GLU A 7 -6.71 -7.05 8.68
C GLU A 7 -6.57 -5.86 7.73
N TRP A 8 -6.56 -4.63 8.25
CA TRP A 8 -6.44 -3.42 7.42
C TRP A 8 -4.99 -3.06 7.11
N VAL A 9 -4.06 -3.33 8.01
CA VAL A 9 -2.63 -3.04 7.78
C VAL A 9 -2.03 -4.12 6.88
N LYS A 10 -1.62 -3.74 5.70
CA LYS A 10 -1.05 -4.64 4.68
C LYS A 10 0.47 -4.60 4.64
N LEU A 11 1.05 -3.46 4.97
CA LEU A 11 2.49 -3.26 4.93
C LEU A 11 2.91 -2.09 5.82
N VAL A 12 4.21 -1.98 6.05
CA VAL A 12 4.84 -0.80 6.65
C VAL A 12 5.82 -0.22 5.63
N PHE A 13 5.64 1.05 5.29
CA PHE A 13 6.55 1.78 4.44
C PHE A 13 7.84 2.16 5.18
N LEU A 14 8.88 2.54 4.42
CA LEU A 14 10.18 2.93 4.97
C LEU A 14 10.10 4.13 5.95
N ASN A 15 9.08 4.97 5.84
CA ASN A 15 8.83 6.07 6.77
C ASN A 15 7.98 5.68 8.01
N GLY A 16 7.68 4.38 8.19
CA GLY A 16 6.90 3.89 9.32
C GLY A 16 5.38 4.07 9.21
N VAL A 17 4.89 4.65 8.11
CA VAL A 17 3.44 4.84 7.88
C VAL A 17 2.83 3.55 7.37
N PRO A 18 1.72 3.06 7.97
CA PRO A 18 1.06 1.86 7.50
C PRO A 18 0.28 2.09 6.20
N PHE A 19 0.17 1.03 5.42
CA PHE A 19 -0.72 0.96 4.27
C PHE A 19 -1.94 0.11 4.63
N TYR A 20 -3.12 0.63 4.36
CA TYR A 20 -4.38 -0.08 4.56
C TYR A 20 -4.85 -0.70 3.24
N ASN A 21 -5.90 -1.54 3.30
CA ASN A 21 -6.42 -2.21 2.13
C ASN A 21 -7.03 -1.23 1.11
N GLN A 22 -7.45 -1.76 -0.03
CA GLN A 22 -8.02 -1.02 -1.16
C GLN A 22 -9.45 -0.49 -0.93
N TYR A 23 -9.99 -0.65 0.28
CA TYR A 23 -11.35 -0.23 0.60
C TYR A 23 -11.36 0.94 1.59
N ALA A 24 -12.37 1.78 1.46
CA ALA A 24 -12.77 2.71 2.51
C ALA A 24 -13.45 1.95 3.67
N GLY A 25 -13.70 2.64 4.76
CA GLY A 25 -14.39 2.07 5.91
C GLY A 25 -15.65 1.27 5.52
N MET A 26 -15.94 0.17 6.23
CA MET A 26 -17.07 -0.73 5.96
C MET A 26 -17.05 -1.34 4.54
N ASN A 27 -15.87 -1.66 4.01
CA ASN A 27 -15.66 -2.23 2.68
C ASN A 27 -16.29 -1.40 1.52
N GLN A 28 -16.37 -0.09 1.69
CA GLN A 28 -16.84 0.81 0.64
C GLN A 28 -15.73 1.04 -0.40
N PRO A 29 -16.07 1.41 -1.64
CA PRO A 29 -15.08 1.81 -2.63
C PRO A 29 -14.21 2.98 -2.11
N LEU A 30 -12.91 2.94 -2.39
CA LEU A 30 -11.95 3.95 -1.94
C LEU A 30 -12.30 5.36 -2.46
N THR A 31 -13.03 5.45 -3.55
CA THR A 31 -13.54 6.71 -4.09
C THR A 31 -14.37 7.53 -3.09
N ARG A 32 -14.90 6.89 -2.03
CA ARG A 32 -15.60 7.61 -0.96
C ARG A 32 -14.68 8.42 -0.06
N GLU A 33 -13.42 8.03 0.04
CA GLU A 33 -12.43 8.66 0.92
C GLU A 33 -11.37 9.45 0.17
N ILE A 34 -11.26 9.26 -1.15
CA ILE A 34 -10.16 9.83 -1.95
C ILE A 34 -10.04 11.35 -1.82
N ASN A 35 -11.15 12.05 -1.61
CA ASN A 35 -11.16 13.51 -1.43
C ASN A 35 -10.67 13.94 -0.04
N SER A 36 -10.51 13.02 0.91
CA SER A 36 -9.96 13.29 2.24
C SER A 36 -8.44 13.09 2.29
N PHE A 37 -7.83 12.58 1.21
CA PHE A 37 -6.40 12.38 1.13
C PHE A 37 -5.69 13.73 0.98
N ASP A 38 -4.55 13.84 1.65
CA ASP A 38 -3.68 15.00 1.52
C ASP A 38 -2.86 14.95 0.21
N GLN A 39 -1.97 15.92 0.05
CA GLN A 39 -1.08 16.01 -1.12
C GLN A 39 -0.14 14.81 -1.29
N TYR A 40 -0.02 13.95 -0.29
CA TYR A 40 0.83 12.74 -0.30
C TYR A 40 0.03 11.44 -0.41
N ASN A 41 -1.27 11.50 -0.67
CA ASN A 41 -2.20 10.36 -0.75
C ASN A 41 -2.43 9.64 0.58
N GLY A 42 -2.29 10.32 1.69
CA GLY A 42 -2.57 9.77 3.01
C GLY A 42 -3.63 10.56 3.75
N HIS A 43 -4.17 9.97 4.77
CA HIS A 43 -5.10 10.63 5.68
C HIS A 43 -5.14 9.94 7.07
N PRO A 44 -5.60 10.66 8.13
CA PRO A 44 -5.79 10.04 9.42
C PRO A 44 -7.06 9.16 9.46
N ALA A 45 -7.00 8.03 10.16
CA ALA A 45 -8.17 7.22 10.44
C ALA A 45 -9.10 7.91 11.45
N PRO A 46 -10.42 7.69 11.41
CA PRO A 46 -11.33 8.15 12.46
C PRO A 46 -11.05 7.43 13.78
N MET A 47 -11.17 8.14 14.88
CA MET A 47 -10.87 7.64 16.25
C MET A 47 -11.97 6.77 16.87
N GLY A 48 -13.01 6.37 16.12
CA GLY A 48 -14.11 5.55 16.61
C GLY A 48 -15.44 6.29 16.76
N PRO A 49 -16.49 5.62 17.26
CA PRO A 49 -17.84 6.21 17.35
C PRO A 49 -17.87 7.49 18.17
N GLY A 50 -18.42 8.56 17.61
CA GLY A 50 -18.52 9.86 18.25
C GLY A 50 -17.33 10.79 18.08
N GLN A 51 -16.27 10.37 17.39
CA GLN A 51 -15.10 11.19 17.05
C GLN A 51 -14.97 11.35 15.52
N GLU A 52 -16.07 11.74 14.91
CA GLU A 52 -16.23 11.74 13.45
C GLU A 52 -15.39 12.81 12.72
N ASN A 53 -14.73 13.69 13.44
CA ASN A 53 -13.91 14.74 12.84
C ASN A 53 -12.43 14.34 12.60
N GLY A 54 -12.17 13.06 12.52
CA GLY A 54 -11.05 12.40 11.86
C GLY A 54 -9.65 13.01 11.83
N THR A 55 -9.32 13.90 12.78
CA THR A 55 -8.02 14.60 12.73
C THR A 55 -6.95 13.99 13.63
N SER A 56 -7.23 12.93 14.34
CA SER A 56 -6.32 12.39 15.36
C SER A 56 -6.12 10.88 15.33
N GLY A 57 -6.70 10.16 14.38
CA GLY A 57 -6.44 8.74 14.16
C GLY A 57 -5.09 8.49 13.49
N ARG A 58 -4.70 7.20 13.38
CA ARG A 58 -3.44 6.81 12.75
C ARG A 58 -3.42 7.24 11.28
N TYR A 59 -2.40 8.01 10.90
CA TYR A 59 -2.16 8.38 9.51
C TYR A 59 -1.75 7.14 8.71
N HIS A 60 -2.33 6.96 7.52
CA HIS A 60 -2.09 5.80 6.66
C HIS A 60 -2.29 6.15 5.19
N TYR A 61 -1.80 5.25 4.32
CA TYR A 61 -2.00 5.30 2.88
C TYR A 61 -2.93 4.18 2.41
N HIS A 62 -3.59 4.39 1.28
CA HIS A 62 -4.33 3.38 0.52
C HIS A 62 -3.85 3.25 -0.93
N MET A 63 -3.03 4.21 -1.38
CA MET A 63 -2.52 4.33 -2.74
C MET A 63 -1.04 4.69 -2.70
N GLU A 64 -0.44 4.93 -3.85
CA GLU A 64 0.95 5.37 -3.95
C GLU A 64 1.27 6.46 -2.90
N PRO A 65 2.25 6.22 -2.01
CA PRO A 65 2.66 7.21 -1.02
C PRO A 65 3.57 8.25 -1.68
N PHE A 66 3.02 9.35 -2.16
CA PHE A 66 3.75 10.35 -2.93
C PHE A 66 4.97 10.92 -2.21
N TRP A 67 4.92 11.04 -0.89
CA TRP A 67 6.10 11.49 -0.15
C TRP A 67 7.29 10.54 -0.34
N LEU A 68 7.05 9.23 -0.30
CA LEU A 68 8.10 8.23 -0.51
C LEU A 68 8.56 8.19 -1.96
N THR A 69 7.65 8.16 -2.92
CA THR A 69 8.03 8.09 -4.34
C THR A 69 8.67 9.37 -4.86
N GLN A 70 8.38 10.53 -4.24
CA GLN A 70 9.09 11.77 -4.52
C GLN A 70 10.53 11.76 -3.98
N ASN A 71 10.77 11.13 -2.83
CA ASN A 71 12.09 11.09 -2.19
C ASN A 71 12.95 9.90 -2.64
N HIS A 72 12.35 8.75 -2.96
CA HIS A 72 13.05 7.53 -3.37
C HIS A 72 12.98 7.24 -4.88
N GLY A 73 12.20 8.04 -5.63
CA GLY A 73 11.91 7.80 -7.04
C GLY A 73 10.69 6.92 -7.28
N LYS A 74 10.04 7.12 -8.43
CA LYS A 74 8.87 6.34 -8.85
C LYS A 74 9.18 4.85 -9.09
N ASN A 75 10.43 4.49 -9.25
CA ASN A 75 10.94 3.12 -9.41
C ASN A 75 11.69 2.61 -8.16
N GLY A 76 11.68 3.37 -7.05
CA GLY A 76 12.43 3.05 -5.85
C GLY A 76 11.71 2.05 -4.93
N LEU A 77 12.50 1.39 -4.09
CA LEU A 77 11.99 0.57 -2.98
C LEU A 77 11.33 1.50 -1.94
N ILE A 78 10.08 1.22 -1.59
CA ILE A 78 9.29 2.08 -0.69
C ILE A 78 8.80 1.37 0.57
N GLY A 79 8.86 0.05 0.63
CA GLY A 79 8.43 -0.71 1.81
C GLY A 79 8.47 -2.21 1.60
N PHE A 80 7.89 -2.92 2.57
CA PHE A 80 7.74 -4.37 2.56
C PHE A 80 6.34 -4.76 2.98
N LEU A 81 5.71 -5.70 2.27
CA LEU A 81 4.45 -6.29 2.70
C LEU A 81 4.67 -7.22 3.90
N LEU A 82 3.58 -7.61 4.55
CA LEU A 82 3.64 -8.46 5.75
C LEU A 82 4.20 -9.86 5.47
N ASP A 83 4.27 -10.28 4.22
CA ASP A 83 4.92 -11.53 3.80
C ASP A 83 6.45 -11.38 3.60
N GLY A 84 6.99 -10.18 3.83
CA GLY A 84 8.42 -9.89 3.73
C GLY A 84 8.91 -9.53 2.34
N PHE A 85 8.06 -9.55 1.31
CA PHE A 85 8.47 -9.18 -0.04
C PHE A 85 8.47 -7.66 -0.25
N PRO A 86 9.45 -7.13 -1.02
CA PRO A 86 9.59 -5.69 -1.22
C PRO A 86 8.48 -5.10 -2.09
N VAL A 87 8.21 -3.82 -1.87
CA VAL A 87 7.27 -3.00 -2.63
C VAL A 87 8.02 -1.86 -3.30
N TYR A 88 7.79 -1.69 -4.58
CA TYR A 88 8.34 -0.61 -5.40
C TYR A 88 7.25 0.38 -5.81
N GLY A 89 7.66 1.56 -6.20
CA GLY A 89 6.78 2.57 -6.78
C GLY A 89 6.20 2.14 -8.15
N PRO A 90 5.38 3.00 -8.77
CA PRO A 90 4.57 2.62 -9.94
C PRO A 90 5.35 2.64 -11.26
N GLN A 91 6.67 2.73 -11.25
CA GLN A 91 7.49 2.70 -12.46
C GLN A 91 8.56 1.63 -12.40
N GLU A 92 8.88 1.10 -13.57
CA GLU A 92 9.95 0.13 -13.76
C GLU A 92 10.53 0.27 -15.17
N SER A 93 11.86 0.29 -15.27
CA SER A 93 12.55 0.45 -16.56
C SER A 93 12.04 1.65 -17.38
N GLY A 94 11.73 2.76 -16.73
CA GLY A 94 11.23 3.98 -17.36
C GLY A 94 9.76 3.93 -17.81
N ARG A 95 9.02 2.88 -17.46
CA ARG A 95 7.63 2.67 -17.83
C ARG A 95 6.72 2.67 -16.60
N THR A 96 5.53 3.27 -16.72
CA THR A 96 4.50 3.17 -15.70
C THR A 96 3.89 1.76 -15.71
N ILE A 97 3.78 1.16 -14.52
CA ILE A 97 3.19 -0.16 -14.30
C ILE A 97 1.71 0.00 -13.94
N ASN A 98 0.88 -0.81 -14.57
CA ASN A 98 -0.55 -0.93 -14.28
C ASN A 98 -0.87 -2.32 -13.74
N SER A 99 -2.05 -2.51 -13.15
CA SER A 99 -2.48 -3.81 -12.62
C SER A 99 -2.42 -4.92 -13.66
N SER A 100 -2.69 -4.62 -14.93
CA SER A 100 -2.62 -5.59 -16.04
C SER A 100 -1.21 -6.07 -16.38
N ASP A 101 -0.18 -5.39 -15.89
CA ASP A 101 1.23 -5.79 -16.07
C ASP A 101 1.71 -6.77 -14.99
N LEU A 102 0.89 -7.02 -13.98
CA LEU A 102 1.21 -7.76 -12.77
C LEU A 102 0.35 -9.02 -12.65
N ASP A 103 0.78 -9.95 -11.79
CA ASP A 103 0.03 -11.17 -11.50
C ASP A 103 -1.16 -10.94 -10.56
N ASP A 104 -1.83 -12.02 -10.13
CA ASP A 104 -2.99 -11.96 -9.25
C ASP A 104 -2.69 -11.38 -7.85
N TYR A 105 -1.42 -11.35 -7.45
CA TYR A 105 -0.96 -10.74 -6.20
C TYR A 105 -0.41 -9.33 -6.39
N HIS A 106 -0.47 -8.79 -7.60
CA HIS A 106 0.00 -7.44 -7.93
C HIS A 106 1.52 -7.29 -7.90
N GLY A 107 2.22 -8.32 -8.34
CA GLY A 107 3.68 -8.35 -8.39
C GLY A 107 4.22 -9.21 -9.53
N HIS A 108 5.53 -9.36 -9.55
CA HIS A 108 6.26 -10.21 -10.48
C HIS A 108 7.70 -10.47 -9.96
N SER A 109 8.44 -11.37 -10.63
CA SER A 109 9.80 -11.75 -10.21
C SER A 109 10.82 -11.41 -11.28
N HIS A 110 11.80 -10.59 -10.95
CA HIS A 110 13.02 -10.36 -11.72
C HIS A 110 14.06 -9.61 -10.87
N ALA A 111 15.24 -9.36 -11.44
CA ALA A 111 16.29 -8.59 -10.77
C ALA A 111 15.90 -7.11 -10.63
N THR A 112 16.26 -6.54 -9.48
CA THR A 112 16.18 -5.09 -9.23
C THR A 112 17.56 -4.59 -8.81
N SER A 113 17.74 -3.27 -8.69
CA SER A 113 19.01 -2.72 -8.19
C SER A 113 19.29 -3.12 -6.73
N ASP A 114 18.24 -3.32 -5.93
CA ASP A 114 18.37 -3.75 -4.53
C ASP A 114 18.56 -5.26 -4.39
N PHE A 115 18.06 -6.04 -5.35
CA PHE A 115 18.09 -7.50 -5.37
C PHE A 115 18.58 -8.00 -6.74
N PRO A 116 19.91 -7.94 -7.00
CA PRO A 116 20.45 -8.23 -8.34
C PRO A 116 20.28 -9.69 -8.77
N ASP A 117 20.09 -10.62 -7.85
CA ASP A 117 19.82 -12.03 -8.15
C ASP A 117 18.35 -12.32 -8.45
N GLY A 118 17.50 -11.31 -8.38
CA GLY A 118 16.06 -11.43 -8.57
C GLY A 118 15.31 -11.71 -7.29
N ILE A 119 14.11 -11.15 -7.20
CA ILE A 119 13.17 -11.36 -6.10
C ILE A 119 11.76 -11.08 -6.59
N TYR A 120 10.78 -11.78 -6.03
CA TYR A 120 9.39 -11.37 -6.18
C TYR A 120 9.17 -10.03 -5.49
N HIS A 121 8.49 -9.11 -6.15
CA HIS A 121 8.19 -7.79 -5.59
C HIS A 121 6.85 -7.27 -6.09
N TYR A 122 6.25 -6.43 -5.27
CA TYR A 122 4.99 -5.75 -5.54
C TYR A 122 5.25 -4.36 -6.10
N HIS A 123 4.28 -3.82 -6.82
CA HIS A 123 4.25 -2.42 -7.23
C HIS A 123 2.98 -1.74 -6.74
N THR A 124 3.08 -0.47 -6.37
CA THR A 124 1.90 0.38 -6.29
C THR A 124 1.47 0.76 -7.70
N THR A 125 0.18 0.84 -7.95
CA THR A 125 -0.39 1.29 -9.23
C THR A 125 -1.46 2.35 -8.99
N ALA A 126 -1.75 3.14 -10.04
CA ALA A 126 -2.80 4.15 -9.97
C ALA A 126 -4.21 3.54 -10.10
N ASP A 127 -4.30 2.33 -10.64
CA ASP A 127 -5.54 1.60 -10.80
C ASP A 127 -5.76 0.56 -9.68
N ASP A 128 -7.03 0.25 -9.41
CA ASP A 128 -7.42 -0.76 -8.42
C ASP A 128 -6.74 -2.13 -8.75
N PRO A 129 -6.21 -2.84 -7.76
CA PRO A 129 -6.33 -2.66 -6.30
C PRO A 129 -5.24 -1.81 -5.64
N TYR A 130 -4.51 -1.01 -6.36
CA TYR A 130 -3.47 -0.08 -5.92
C TYR A 130 -2.21 -0.71 -5.32
N LEU A 131 -2.33 -1.88 -4.69
CA LEU A 131 -1.25 -2.71 -4.18
C LEU A 131 -1.69 -4.19 -4.26
N ASN A 132 -1.58 -4.98 -3.20
CA ASN A 132 -1.78 -6.43 -3.28
C ASN A 132 -3.25 -6.90 -3.22
N GLY A 133 -4.19 -6.00 -3.10
CA GLY A 133 -5.59 -6.39 -2.98
C GLY A 133 -5.86 -7.25 -1.73
N SER A 134 -6.49 -8.39 -1.92
CA SER A 134 -6.85 -9.31 -0.82
C SER A 134 -5.85 -10.44 -0.60
N GLY A 135 -4.80 -10.52 -1.42
CA GLY A 135 -3.86 -11.65 -1.39
C GLY A 135 -2.42 -11.25 -1.12
N TYR A 136 -1.61 -12.25 -0.77
CA TYR A 136 -0.16 -12.16 -0.65
C TYR A 136 0.49 -13.27 -1.46
N TYR A 137 1.61 -12.98 -2.07
CA TYR A 137 2.43 -14.00 -2.74
C TYR A 137 3.02 -15.00 -1.73
N GLY A 138 3.53 -14.51 -0.61
CA GLY A 138 4.06 -15.32 0.48
C GLY A 138 3.09 -15.44 1.65
N THR A 139 3.58 -15.93 2.77
CA THR A 139 2.80 -16.07 4.01
C THR A 139 2.94 -14.80 4.84
N PRO A 140 1.86 -14.05 5.08
CA PRO A 140 1.93 -12.83 5.86
C PRO A 140 2.20 -13.11 7.34
N GLY A 141 3.03 -12.26 7.95
CA GLY A 141 3.19 -12.20 9.39
C GLY A 141 2.03 -11.49 10.07
N THR A 142 2.10 -11.36 11.39
CA THR A 142 1.12 -10.66 12.21
C THR A 142 1.66 -9.31 12.66
N VAL A 143 0.79 -8.32 12.76
CA VAL A 143 1.11 -7.01 13.32
C VAL A 143 0.50 -6.92 14.72
N SER A 144 1.34 -6.71 15.72
CA SER A 144 0.87 -6.34 17.06
C SER A 144 0.64 -4.83 17.13
N GLN A 145 -0.49 -4.43 17.65
CA GLN A 145 -0.83 -3.03 17.88
C GLN A 145 -0.74 -2.69 19.36
#